data_efb6f36111f396f8c1e72487ccdf2e9f
#
_entry.id   efb6f36111f396f8c1e72487ccdf2e9f
#
_cell.length_a   1.000
_cell.length_b   1.000
_cell.length_c   1.000
_cell.angle_alpha   90.00
_cell.angle_beta   90.00
_cell.angle_gamma   90.00
#
_symmetry.space_group_name_H-M   'P 1'
#
loop_
_entity.id
_entity.type
_entity.pdbx_description
1 polymer ?
#
loop_
_entity_poly.entity_id
_entity_poly.type
_entity_poly.pdbx_seq_one_letter_code
_entity_poly.pdbx_strand_id
1 'polypeptide(L)'
;SRWHNYYLEGLDWLMKNVGIDGLYIDDLAFDRMTMKRIRKVMNRTNPGAMIDLHSANQYNPKDGFANSANLYLEHFPYLDRLWFGEYFNYDFPPEFWLVEVSGIPYGLMGEMLEGGGNPWRGMLYGMTGRSPRVDNGPLWKLWDSFGMQNSEMIGYWVKDNPVKTGSEKTLATVYSHMGDKALISLATWEDTDAKVKLSIDWAKLGLDPSKVTLHAPA
;
A
#
# COMPACT_ATOMS: atom_id res chain seq x y z
N SER A 1 12.82 22.61 -19.89
CA SER A 1 14.22 22.58 -20.36
C SER A 1 14.39 21.58 -21.51
N ARG A 2 15.50 21.66 -22.25
CA ARG A 2 15.82 20.68 -23.31
C ARG A 2 15.92 19.25 -22.76
N TRP A 3 16.44 19.10 -21.56
CA TRP A 3 16.54 17.82 -20.87
C TRP A 3 15.16 17.18 -20.63
N HIS A 4 14.22 17.95 -20.12
CA HIS A 4 12.85 17.46 -19.91
C HIS A 4 12.18 17.04 -21.22
N ASN A 5 12.38 17.81 -22.30
CA ASN A 5 11.84 17.43 -23.59
C ASN A 5 12.47 16.14 -24.13
N TYR A 6 13.78 16.01 -24.02
CA TYR A 6 14.48 14.78 -24.43
C TYR A 6 13.95 13.54 -23.67
N TYR A 7 13.78 13.67 -22.37
CA TYR A 7 13.19 12.62 -21.54
C TYR A 7 11.79 12.23 -22.00
N LEU A 8 10.93 13.22 -22.24
CA LEU A 8 9.56 12.99 -22.67
C LEU A 8 9.44 12.37 -24.07
N GLU A 9 10.30 12.78 -25.00
CA GLU A 9 10.40 12.17 -26.34
C GLU A 9 10.88 10.71 -26.25
N GLY A 10 11.89 10.44 -25.42
CA GLY A 10 12.36 9.08 -25.15
C GLY A 10 11.27 8.20 -24.55
N LEU A 11 10.49 8.72 -23.59
CA LEU A 11 9.38 8.02 -23.02
C LEU A 11 8.28 7.71 -24.05
N ASP A 12 7.89 8.69 -24.86
CA ASP A 12 6.90 8.50 -25.92
C ASP A 12 7.36 7.42 -26.91
N TRP A 13 8.65 7.42 -27.26
CA TRP A 13 9.24 6.39 -28.11
C TRP A 13 9.18 4.99 -27.46
N LEU A 14 9.55 4.87 -26.18
CA LEU A 14 9.50 3.62 -25.44
C LEU A 14 8.09 3.06 -25.35
N MET A 15 7.10 3.91 -25.03
CA MET A 15 5.69 3.52 -24.98
C MET A 15 5.21 2.97 -26.34
N LYS A 16 5.59 3.60 -27.45
CA LYS A 16 5.12 3.25 -28.79
C LYS A 16 5.84 2.07 -29.42
N ASN A 17 7.14 1.95 -29.19
CA ASN A 17 7.99 1.01 -29.94
C ASN A 17 8.41 -0.20 -29.11
N VAL A 18 8.49 -0.08 -27.80
CA VAL A 18 8.85 -1.16 -26.88
C VAL A 18 7.62 -1.72 -26.17
N GLY A 19 6.56 -0.90 -26.02
CA GLY A 19 5.32 -1.30 -25.37
C GLY A 19 5.44 -1.34 -23.84
N ILE A 20 6.28 -0.48 -23.24
CA ILE A 20 6.31 -0.37 -21.79
C ILE A 20 4.96 0.12 -21.29
N ASP A 21 4.53 -0.40 -20.14
CA ASP A 21 3.22 -0.12 -19.54
C ASP A 21 3.33 0.54 -18.17
N GLY A 22 4.53 0.91 -17.73
CA GLY A 22 4.76 1.59 -16.47
C GLY A 22 6.11 2.25 -16.37
N LEU A 23 6.23 3.10 -15.36
CA LEU A 23 7.47 3.73 -14.94
C LEU A 23 7.68 3.49 -13.44
N TYR A 24 8.86 3.09 -13.08
CA TYR A 24 9.39 3.20 -11.73
C TYR A 24 10.32 4.40 -11.69
N ILE A 25 10.05 5.33 -10.77
CA ILE A 25 10.84 6.55 -10.60
C ILE A 25 11.53 6.44 -9.24
N ASP A 26 12.84 6.28 -9.28
CA ASP A 26 13.71 6.23 -8.12
C ASP A 26 14.20 7.63 -7.79
N ASP A 27 13.68 8.19 -6.73
CA ASP A 27 13.82 9.60 -6.35
C ASP A 27 13.41 10.60 -7.44
N LEU A 28 12.43 11.42 -7.13
CA LEU A 28 11.84 12.34 -8.10
C LEU A 28 12.62 13.65 -8.21
N ALA A 29 13.32 13.82 -9.33
CA ALA A 29 14.01 15.07 -9.66
C ALA A 29 13.23 16.00 -10.62
N PHE A 30 11.99 15.65 -10.96
CA PHE A 30 11.15 16.42 -11.87
C PHE A 30 10.22 17.37 -11.12
N ASP A 31 9.97 18.55 -11.72
CA ASP A 31 8.92 19.43 -11.27
C ASP A 31 7.52 18.89 -11.61
N ARG A 32 6.51 19.42 -10.94
CA ARG A 32 5.12 19.03 -11.13
C ARG A 32 4.66 19.13 -12.60
N MET A 33 5.14 20.13 -13.34
CA MET A 33 4.76 20.31 -14.75
C MET A 33 5.34 19.20 -15.62
N THR A 34 6.53 18.75 -15.32
CA THR A 34 7.16 17.62 -16.03
C THR A 34 6.41 16.33 -15.70
N MET A 35 6.05 16.08 -14.44
CA MET A 35 5.26 14.91 -14.06
C MET A 35 3.88 14.89 -14.75
N LYS A 36 3.21 16.03 -14.82
CA LYS A 36 1.96 16.15 -15.58
C LYS A 36 2.12 15.81 -17.06
N ARG A 37 3.25 16.19 -17.66
CA ARG A 37 3.57 15.87 -19.06
C ARG A 37 3.90 14.39 -19.24
N ILE A 38 4.64 13.79 -18.32
CA ILE A 38 4.91 12.33 -18.28
C ILE A 38 3.58 11.57 -18.30
N ARG A 39 2.69 11.84 -17.35
CA ARG A 39 1.37 11.20 -17.29
C ARG A 39 0.59 11.39 -18.60
N LYS A 40 0.64 12.57 -19.17
CA LYS A 40 -0.07 12.87 -20.43
C LYS A 40 0.50 12.11 -21.62
N VAL A 41 1.83 11.91 -21.67
CA VAL A 41 2.50 11.09 -22.71
C VAL A 41 2.07 9.65 -22.56
N MET A 42 2.14 9.10 -21.36
CA MET A 42 1.77 7.70 -21.08
C MET A 42 0.30 7.43 -21.44
N ASN A 43 -0.62 8.26 -20.97
CA ASN A 43 -2.05 8.08 -21.20
C ASN A 43 -2.47 8.16 -22.68
N ARG A 44 -1.68 8.80 -23.54
CA ARG A 44 -1.96 8.82 -24.99
C ARG A 44 -1.75 7.45 -25.65
N THR A 45 -0.79 6.68 -25.15
CA THR A 45 -0.43 5.39 -25.72
C THR A 45 -1.07 4.25 -24.94
N ASN A 46 -1.06 4.31 -23.62
CA ASN A 46 -1.69 3.34 -22.73
C ASN A 46 -2.31 4.04 -21.51
N PRO A 47 -3.64 4.27 -21.49
CA PRO A 47 -4.32 4.88 -20.35
C PRO A 47 -4.22 4.09 -19.04
N GLY A 48 -3.91 2.79 -19.12
CA GLY A 48 -3.70 1.91 -17.97
C GLY A 48 -2.26 1.86 -17.46
N ALA A 49 -1.34 2.61 -18.09
CA ALA A 49 0.05 2.63 -17.66
C ALA A 49 0.22 3.24 -16.28
N MET A 50 1.04 2.60 -15.44
CA MET A 50 1.23 2.96 -14.04
C MET A 50 2.52 3.75 -13.82
N ILE A 51 2.50 4.65 -12.84
CA ILE A 51 3.69 5.34 -12.35
C ILE A 51 3.85 5.03 -10.87
N ASP A 52 4.98 4.44 -10.55
CA ASP A 52 5.40 4.09 -9.21
C ASP A 52 6.53 5.01 -8.76
N LEU A 53 6.37 5.67 -7.63
CA LEU A 53 7.39 6.55 -7.05
C LEU A 53 8.04 5.89 -5.85
N HIS A 54 9.33 5.68 -5.97
CA HIS A 54 10.19 5.31 -4.85
C HIS A 54 10.83 6.54 -4.22
N SER A 55 10.81 6.60 -2.91
CA SER A 55 11.64 7.48 -2.11
C SER A 55 11.83 6.90 -0.71
N ALA A 56 12.97 7.20 -0.11
CA ALA A 56 13.22 6.81 1.27
C ALA A 56 12.30 7.58 2.22
N ASN A 57 11.64 6.87 3.13
CA ASN A 57 10.90 7.50 4.21
C ASN A 57 11.85 7.86 5.35
N GLN A 58 12.62 8.90 5.14
CA GLN A 58 13.59 9.41 6.11
C GLN A 58 12.93 10.44 7.03
N TYR A 59 11.91 10.00 7.79
CA TYR A 59 11.37 10.86 8.82
C TYR A 59 12.47 11.22 9.82
N ASN A 60 12.86 12.47 9.80
CA ASN A 60 13.83 13.03 10.74
C ASN A 60 13.13 14.10 11.59
N PRO A 61 12.91 13.85 12.88
CA PRO A 61 12.26 14.83 13.75
C PRO A 61 12.99 16.17 13.83
N LYS A 62 14.31 16.20 13.53
CA LYS A 62 15.10 17.44 13.50
C LYS A 62 14.76 18.33 12.30
N ASP A 63 14.28 17.72 11.21
CA ASP A 63 13.88 18.43 9.99
C ASP A 63 12.37 18.77 10.00
N GLY A 64 11.71 18.58 11.14
CA GLY A 64 10.30 18.83 11.32
C GLY A 64 9.43 17.79 10.60
N PHE A 65 8.44 18.26 9.85
CA PHE A 65 7.49 17.39 9.09
C PHE A 65 8.01 17.03 7.69
N ALA A 66 9.30 17.17 7.42
CA ALA A 66 9.87 16.78 6.14
C ALA A 66 9.97 15.25 6.07
N ASN A 67 8.96 14.63 5.52
CA ASN A 67 8.91 13.22 5.16
C ASN A 67 8.59 13.07 3.68
N SER A 68 8.66 11.85 3.15
CA SER A 68 8.47 11.61 1.73
C SER A 68 7.07 12.04 1.25
N ALA A 69 6.02 11.82 2.05
CA ALA A 69 4.66 12.23 1.67
C ALA A 69 4.58 13.76 1.49
N ASN A 70 5.10 14.53 2.44
CA ASN A 70 5.12 15.99 2.34
C ASN A 70 5.97 16.51 1.18
N LEU A 71 7.13 15.90 0.93
CA LEU A 71 8.04 16.31 -0.13
C LEU A 71 7.43 16.10 -1.52
N TYR A 72 6.63 15.06 -1.71
CA TYR A 72 6.12 14.66 -3.03
C TYR A 72 4.61 14.85 -3.21
N LEU A 73 3.92 15.45 -2.25
CA LEU A 73 2.46 15.61 -2.26
C LEU A 73 1.94 16.27 -3.56
N GLU A 74 2.67 17.24 -4.10
CA GLU A 74 2.29 17.91 -5.35
C GLU A 74 2.29 16.99 -6.58
N HIS A 75 2.98 15.84 -6.50
CA HIS A 75 3.10 14.86 -7.58
C HIS A 75 2.05 13.76 -7.50
N PHE A 76 1.42 13.55 -6.34
CA PHE A 76 0.46 12.46 -6.10
C PHE A 76 -0.67 12.37 -7.14
N PRO A 77 -1.23 13.48 -7.67
CA PRO A 77 -2.24 13.39 -8.72
C PRO A 77 -1.78 12.75 -10.05
N TYR A 78 -0.50 12.51 -10.21
CA TYR A 78 0.10 11.93 -11.42
C TYR A 78 0.67 10.55 -11.21
N LEU A 79 0.59 10.01 -10.00
CA LEU A 79 1.11 8.71 -9.59
C LEU A 79 -0.01 7.70 -9.40
N ASP A 80 0.34 6.43 -9.35
CA ASP A 80 -0.57 5.33 -9.05
C ASP A 80 -0.16 4.60 -7.77
N ARG A 81 1.15 4.47 -7.54
CA ARG A 81 1.69 3.75 -6.40
C ARG A 81 2.85 4.50 -5.76
N LEU A 82 3.08 4.19 -4.48
CA LEU A 82 4.17 4.71 -3.69
C LEU A 82 5.00 3.58 -3.08
N TRP A 83 6.29 3.72 -3.11
CA TRP A 83 7.18 2.90 -2.34
C TRP A 83 7.99 3.78 -1.38
N PHE A 84 7.36 4.10 -0.23
CA PHE A 84 7.91 4.97 0.81
C PHE A 84 8.33 4.19 2.07
N GLY A 85 8.45 2.86 1.98
CA GLY A 85 8.79 2.02 3.12
C GLY A 85 10.28 1.79 3.35
N GLU A 86 11.16 2.43 2.60
CA GLU A 86 12.61 2.30 2.79
C GLU A 86 13.05 3.01 4.08
N TYR A 87 13.93 2.38 4.85
CA TYR A 87 14.36 2.84 6.19
C TYR A 87 13.20 3.03 7.18
N PHE A 88 12.09 2.33 6.97
CA PHE A 88 10.91 2.45 7.77
C PHE A 88 11.12 1.89 9.19
N ASN A 89 10.67 2.63 10.19
CA ASN A 89 10.64 2.15 11.57
C ASN A 89 9.28 1.50 11.86
N TYR A 90 9.28 0.18 12.07
CA TYR A 90 8.08 -0.61 12.32
C TYR A 90 7.37 -0.29 13.64
N ASP A 91 8.04 0.42 14.58
CA ASP A 91 7.48 0.85 15.85
C ASP A 91 6.70 2.18 15.75
N PHE A 92 6.74 2.83 14.57
CA PHE A 92 5.91 4.01 14.35
C PHE A 92 4.42 3.67 14.48
N PRO A 93 3.60 4.62 15.00
CA PRO A 93 2.18 4.38 15.21
C PRO A 93 1.44 4.13 13.88
N PRO A 94 0.31 3.42 13.94
CA PRO A 94 -0.43 3.04 12.73
C PRO A 94 -0.89 4.23 11.87
N GLU A 95 -1.13 5.38 12.46
CA GLU A 95 -1.47 6.61 11.74
C GLU A 95 -0.33 7.07 10.83
N PHE A 96 0.92 6.93 11.29
CA PHE A 96 2.08 7.23 10.47
C PHE A 96 2.14 6.31 9.24
N TRP A 97 1.92 5.02 9.43
CA TRP A 97 1.86 4.07 8.32
C TRP A 97 0.77 4.45 7.31
N LEU A 98 -0.42 4.80 7.82
CA LEU A 98 -1.55 5.13 6.97
C LEU A 98 -1.29 6.40 6.15
N VAL A 99 -0.80 7.46 6.79
CA VAL A 99 -0.68 8.79 6.17
C VAL A 99 0.60 8.93 5.36
N GLU A 100 1.74 8.44 5.90
CA GLU A 100 3.05 8.75 5.35
C GLU A 100 3.60 7.67 4.42
N VAL A 101 3.09 6.45 4.51
CA VAL A 101 3.67 5.31 3.78
C VAL A 101 2.69 4.67 2.81
N SER A 102 1.45 4.49 3.21
CA SER A 102 0.49 3.69 2.43
C SER A 102 -0.05 4.38 1.19
N GLY A 103 -0.04 5.71 1.14
CA GLY A 103 -0.68 6.47 0.05
C GLY A 103 -2.21 6.44 0.04
N ILE A 104 -2.83 5.60 0.85
CA ILE A 104 -4.30 5.36 0.85
C ILE A 104 -5.11 6.64 1.02
N PRO A 105 -4.81 7.57 1.96
CA PRO A 105 -5.58 8.79 2.12
C PRO A 105 -5.56 9.71 0.89
N TYR A 106 -4.63 9.48 -0.02
CA TYR A 106 -4.44 10.28 -1.25
C TYR A 106 -4.95 9.58 -2.50
N GLY A 107 -5.59 8.42 -2.34
CA GLY A 107 -6.07 7.60 -3.46
C GLY A 107 -4.98 6.82 -4.20
N LEU A 108 -3.83 6.61 -3.54
CA LEU A 108 -2.71 5.84 -4.05
C LEU A 108 -2.60 4.50 -3.29
N MET A 109 -1.72 3.63 -3.74
CA MET A 109 -1.41 2.38 -3.09
C MET A 109 0.06 2.35 -2.69
N GLY A 110 0.35 2.00 -1.44
CA GLY A 110 1.70 1.66 -1.01
C GLY A 110 2.07 0.26 -1.45
N GLU A 111 3.31 0.04 -1.86
CA GLU A 111 3.74 -1.27 -2.36
C GLU A 111 4.35 -2.13 -1.28
N MET A 112 5.47 -1.71 -0.72
CA MET A 112 6.23 -2.57 0.17
C MET A 112 7.02 -1.80 1.21
N LEU A 113 7.38 -2.51 2.27
CA LEU A 113 8.19 -2.03 3.37
C LEU A 113 9.58 -2.66 3.30
N GLU A 114 10.60 -1.87 3.56
CA GLU A 114 11.97 -2.35 3.68
C GLU A 114 12.44 -2.28 5.15
N GLY A 115 13.46 -3.05 5.49
CA GLY A 115 14.11 -2.96 6.79
C GLY A 115 13.94 -4.17 7.69
N GLY A 116 13.35 -5.26 7.20
CA GLY A 116 13.34 -6.55 7.88
C GLY A 116 12.35 -6.66 9.04
N GLY A 117 11.26 -5.91 8.99
CA GLY A 117 10.16 -6.04 9.94
C GLY A 117 9.20 -7.17 9.61
N ASN A 118 8.05 -7.16 10.25
CA ASN A 118 7.02 -8.14 10.04
C ASN A 118 6.18 -7.80 8.80
N PRO A 119 6.28 -8.56 7.69
CA PRO A 119 5.54 -8.27 6.45
C PRO A 119 4.03 -8.40 6.65
N TRP A 120 3.59 -9.20 7.61
CA TRP A 120 2.17 -9.39 7.94
C TRP A 120 1.53 -8.11 8.50
N ARG A 121 2.31 -7.23 9.18
CA ARG A 121 1.81 -5.95 9.66
C ARG A 121 1.46 -5.02 8.48
N GLY A 122 2.18 -5.11 7.37
CA GLY A 122 1.87 -4.41 6.13
C GLY A 122 0.49 -4.72 5.57
N MET A 123 -0.04 -5.91 5.87
CA MET A 123 -1.38 -6.34 5.47
C MET A 123 -2.52 -5.47 6.03
N LEU A 124 -2.30 -4.68 7.07
CA LEU A 124 -3.30 -3.68 7.48
C LEU A 124 -3.53 -2.62 6.40
N TYR A 125 -2.55 -2.42 5.51
CA TYR A 125 -2.51 -1.36 4.49
C TYR A 125 -2.42 -1.92 3.06
N GLY A 126 -2.55 -3.23 2.87
CA GLY A 126 -2.39 -3.86 1.57
C GLY A 126 -0.94 -3.92 1.06
N MET A 127 0.03 -3.75 1.95
CA MET A 127 1.45 -3.75 1.61
C MET A 127 2.13 -5.07 1.95
N THR A 128 3.24 -5.34 1.27
CA THR A 128 4.14 -6.48 1.50
C THR A 128 5.51 -6.01 2.01
N GLY A 129 6.41 -6.92 2.31
CA GLY A 129 7.81 -6.60 2.62
C GLY A 129 8.71 -6.74 1.39
N ARG A 130 9.89 -6.15 1.41
CA ARG A 130 10.89 -6.28 0.36
C ARG A 130 11.86 -7.45 0.62
N SER A 131 12.00 -8.32 -0.36
CA SER A 131 13.07 -9.32 -0.41
C SER A 131 14.43 -8.62 -0.68
N PRO A 132 15.59 -9.10 -0.14
CA PRO A 132 15.77 -10.39 0.52
C PRO A 132 15.67 -10.36 2.07
N ARG A 133 15.34 -9.24 2.66
CA ARG A 133 15.36 -9.11 4.13
C ARG A 133 14.18 -9.77 4.84
N VAL A 134 13.15 -10.07 4.08
CA VAL A 134 11.92 -10.69 4.56
C VAL A 134 11.52 -11.80 3.60
N ASP A 135 11.13 -12.97 4.12
CA ASP A 135 10.51 -14.01 3.31
C ASP A 135 9.03 -13.69 3.10
N ASN A 136 8.74 -13.15 1.92
CA ASN A 136 7.37 -12.84 1.51
C ASN A 136 6.64 -14.03 0.88
N GLY A 137 7.32 -15.15 0.66
CA GLY A 137 6.75 -16.31 -0.02
C GLY A 137 5.43 -16.79 0.58
N PRO A 138 5.32 -16.97 1.91
CA PRO A 138 4.06 -17.35 2.55
C PRO A 138 2.95 -16.31 2.34
N LEU A 139 3.27 -15.02 2.45
CA LEU A 139 2.32 -13.93 2.25
C LEU A 139 1.79 -13.89 0.81
N TRP A 140 2.67 -13.98 -0.17
CA TRP A 140 2.26 -13.97 -1.59
C TRP A 140 1.45 -15.21 -1.97
N LYS A 141 1.80 -16.39 -1.44
CA LYS A 141 0.99 -17.61 -1.60
C LYS A 141 -0.41 -17.44 -1.00
N LEU A 142 -0.51 -16.78 0.15
CA LEU A 142 -1.80 -16.45 0.73
C LEU A 142 -2.59 -15.52 -0.18
N TRP A 143 -1.97 -14.48 -0.70
CA TRP A 143 -2.64 -13.54 -1.63
C TRP A 143 -3.17 -14.23 -2.87
N ASP A 144 -2.37 -15.08 -3.49
CA ASP A 144 -2.76 -15.84 -4.67
C ASP A 144 -3.92 -16.80 -4.37
N SER A 145 -3.80 -17.58 -3.30
CA SER A 145 -4.81 -18.57 -2.91
C SER A 145 -6.13 -17.95 -2.44
N PHE A 146 -6.05 -16.78 -1.81
CA PHE A 146 -7.21 -16.01 -1.41
C PHE A 146 -7.87 -15.29 -2.59
N GLY A 147 -7.10 -14.94 -3.63
CA GLY A 147 -7.55 -14.11 -4.74
C GLY A 147 -7.62 -12.63 -4.37
N MET A 148 -6.58 -12.14 -3.71
CA MET A 148 -6.50 -10.80 -3.13
C MET A 148 -6.89 -9.70 -4.12
N GLN A 149 -6.50 -9.82 -5.39
CA GLN A 149 -6.74 -8.84 -6.45
C GLN A 149 -8.24 -8.61 -6.75
N ASN A 150 -9.12 -9.52 -6.32
CA ASN A 150 -10.56 -9.43 -6.52
C ASN A 150 -11.32 -9.18 -5.21
N SER A 151 -10.61 -8.94 -4.11
CA SER A 151 -11.22 -8.68 -2.81
C SER A 151 -11.45 -7.18 -2.58
N GLU A 152 -12.47 -6.87 -1.81
CA GLU A 152 -12.68 -5.53 -1.25
C GLU A 152 -11.85 -5.38 0.03
N MET A 153 -11.01 -4.35 0.10
CA MET A 153 -10.27 -4.01 1.30
C MET A 153 -11.05 -3.03 2.17
N ILE A 154 -11.36 -3.43 3.40
CA ILE A 154 -12.04 -2.62 4.41
C ILE A 154 -11.05 -2.36 5.55
N GLY A 155 -10.36 -1.21 5.50
CA GLY A 155 -9.31 -0.86 6.45
C GLY A 155 -9.84 -0.62 7.87
N TYR A 156 -8.96 -0.75 8.87
CA TYR A 156 -9.30 -0.50 10.27
C TYR A 156 -9.82 0.93 10.53
N TRP A 157 -9.43 1.89 9.70
CA TRP A 157 -9.87 3.30 9.75
C TRP A 157 -11.29 3.52 9.22
N VAL A 158 -11.89 2.52 8.59
CA VAL A 158 -13.27 2.62 8.08
C VAL A 158 -14.24 2.46 9.24
N LYS A 159 -15.11 3.46 9.43
CA LYS A 159 -16.08 3.49 10.54
C LYS A 159 -16.92 2.22 10.62
N ASP A 160 -17.36 1.74 9.46
CA ASP A 160 -18.26 0.59 9.34
C ASP A 160 -17.52 -0.73 9.07
N ASN A 161 -16.22 -0.81 9.38
CA ASN A 161 -15.47 -2.06 9.30
C ASN A 161 -16.20 -3.18 10.06
N PRO A 162 -16.45 -4.34 9.42
CA PRO A 162 -17.21 -5.44 10.01
C PRO A 162 -16.50 -6.15 11.17
N VAL A 163 -15.23 -5.88 11.40
CA VAL A 163 -14.45 -6.51 12.47
C VAL A 163 -13.99 -5.47 13.48
N LYS A 164 -14.30 -5.68 14.75
CA LYS A 164 -13.85 -4.85 15.87
C LYS A 164 -13.02 -5.68 16.84
N THR A 165 -11.92 -5.12 17.27
CA THR A 165 -10.99 -5.75 18.22
C THR A 165 -11.29 -5.39 19.67
N GLY A 166 -12.00 -4.27 19.90
CA GLY A 166 -12.20 -3.71 21.24
C GLY A 166 -10.91 -3.16 21.87
N SER A 167 -9.82 -3.08 21.12
CA SER A 167 -8.53 -2.53 21.55
C SER A 167 -8.12 -1.38 20.62
N GLU A 168 -7.55 -0.32 21.20
CA GLU A 168 -6.99 0.79 20.43
C GLU A 168 -5.63 0.45 19.83
N LYS A 169 -4.92 -0.52 20.41
CA LYS A 169 -3.58 -0.94 19.97
C LYS A 169 -3.57 -2.17 19.06
N THR A 170 -4.68 -2.88 18.96
CA THR A 170 -4.82 -4.01 18.04
C THR A 170 -5.85 -3.68 16.97
N LEU A 171 -5.41 -3.64 15.73
CA LEU A 171 -6.18 -3.17 14.59
C LEU A 171 -6.52 -4.32 13.66
N ALA A 172 -7.64 -4.20 12.94
CA ALA A 172 -8.12 -5.21 12.02
C ALA A 172 -8.48 -4.59 10.66
N THR A 173 -7.86 -5.07 9.60
CA THR A 173 -8.26 -4.81 8.21
C THR A 173 -8.86 -6.08 7.62
N VAL A 174 -9.95 -5.94 6.87
CA VAL A 174 -10.67 -7.06 6.27
C VAL A 174 -10.51 -7.01 4.76
N TYR A 175 -10.24 -8.15 4.16
CA TYR A 175 -10.32 -8.37 2.73
C TYR A 175 -11.48 -9.31 2.48
N SER A 176 -12.46 -8.88 1.70
CA SER A 176 -13.74 -9.58 1.56
C SER A 176 -14.00 -9.99 0.11
N HIS A 177 -14.37 -11.26 -0.06
CA HIS A 177 -15.16 -11.73 -1.18
C HIS A 177 -16.58 -11.90 -0.66
N MET A 178 -17.40 -10.88 -0.84
CA MET A 178 -18.76 -10.79 -0.28
C MET A 178 -19.56 -12.08 -0.48
N GLY A 179 -20.02 -12.66 0.65
CA GLY A 179 -20.84 -13.88 0.64
C GLY A 179 -20.08 -15.20 0.41
N ASP A 180 -18.76 -15.15 0.23
CA ASP A 180 -17.91 -16.34 0.01
C ASP A 180 -16.90 -16.54 1.13
N LYS A 181 -15.97 -15.61 1.29
CA LYS A 181 -14.88 -15.70 2.27
C LYS A 181 -14.37 -14.33 2.67
N ALA A 182 -13.70 -14.26 3.80
CA ALA A 182 -13.00 -13.05 4.25
C ALA A 182 -11.64 -13.41 4.86
N LEU A 183 -10.65 -12.56 4.64
CA LEU A 183 -9.36 -12.60 5.31
C LEU A 183 -9.29 -11.44 6.28
N ILE A 184 -9.00 -11.71 7.54
CA ILE A 184 -8.86 -10.70 8.58
C ILE A 184 -7.37 -10.57 8.91
N SER A 185 -6.80 -9.44 8.57
CA SER A 185 -5.45 -9.07 8.97
C SER A 185 -5.50 -8.38 10.33
N LEU A 186 -4.71 -8.90 11.27
CA LEU A 186 -4.59 -8.36 12.62
C LEU A 186 -3.15 -7.90 12.86
N ALA A 187 -2.99 -6.72 13.42
CA ALA A 187 -1.69 -6.28 13.92
C ALA A 187 -1.84 -5.55 15.24
N THR A 188 -0.83 -5.68 16.10
CA THR A 188 -0.82 -5.06 17.42
C THR A 188 0.41 -4.19 17.61
N TRP A 189 0.25 -3.11 18.37
CA TRP A 189 1.29 -2.24 18.91
C TRP A 189 1.40 -2.37 20.44
N GLU A 190 0.90 -3.49 21.00
CA GLU A 190 1.17 -3.83 22.39
C GLU A 190 2.61 -4.31 22.56
N ASP A 191 3.22 -3.99 23.70
CA ASP A 191 4.59 -4.40 24.06
C ASP A 191 4.67 -5.87 24.49
N THR A 192 3.54 -6.50 24.74
CA THR A 192 3.41 -7.90 25.21
C THR A 192 2.28 -8.61 24.48
N ASP A 193 2.25 -9.93 24.59
CA ASP A 193 1.16 -10.76 24.06
C ASP A 193 -0.20 -10.28 24.58
N ALA A 194 -1.13 -10.05 23.67
CA ALA A 194 -2.48 -9.60 23.99
C ALA A 194 -3.53 -10.63 23.57
N LYS A 195 -4.52 -10.85 24.45
CA LYS A 195 -5.74 -11.59 24.10
C LYS A 195 -6.80 -10.61 23.64
N VAL A 196 -7.20 -10.73 22.40
CA VAL A 196 -8.19 -9.84 21.80
C VAL A 196 -9.44 -10.63 21.42
N LYS A 197 -10.60 -10.11 21.83
CA LYS A 197 -11.90 -10.67 21.42
C LYS A 197 -12.37 -9.97 20.14
N LEU A 198 -12.41 -10.70 19.04
CA LEU A 198 -12.97 -10.17 17.80
C LEU A 198 -14.51 -10.19 17.85
N SER A 199 -15.10 -9.06 17.49
CA SER A 199 -16.53 -8.93 17.22
C SER A 199 -16.70 -8.81 15.70
N ILE A 200 -17.37 -9.79 15.08
CA ILE A 200 -17.51 -9.88 13.62
C ILE A 200 -18.98 -9.68 13.25
N ASP A 201 -19.24 -8.71 12.39
CA ASP A 201 -20.54 -8.52 11.76
C ASP A 201 -20.62 -9.37 10.49
N TRP A 202 -21.09 -10.61 10.69
CA TRP A 202 -21.20 -11.61 9.63
C TRP A 202 -22.15 -11.18 8.50
N ALA A 203 -23.21 -10.44 8.85
CA ALA A 203 -24.18 -9.96 7.88
C ALA A 203 -23.53 -8.98 6.88
N LYS A 204 -22.65 -8.09 7.37
CA LYS A 204 -21.88 -7.18 6.51
C LYS A 204 -20.90 -7.90 5.58
N LEU A 205 -20.49 -9.10 5.92
CA LEU A 205 -19.64 -9.95 5.06
C LEU A 205 -20.48 -10.86 4.14
N GLY A 206 -21.80 -10.90 4.32
CA GLY A 206 -22.69 -11.81 3.62
C GLY A 206 -22.49 -13.28 4.01
N LEU A 207 -21.90 -13.54 5.21
CA LEU A 207 -21.54 -14.87 5.66
C LEU A 207 -22.51 -15.37 6.75
N ASP A 208 -22.82 -16.67 6.71
CA ASP A 208 -23.58 -17.36 7.74
C ASP A 208 -22.61 -17.93 8.78
N PRO A 209 -22.60 -17.43 10.03
CA PRO A 209 -21.65 -17.84 11.04
C PRO A 209 -21.75 -19.34 11.39
N SER A 210 -22.90 -19.98 11.17
CA SER A 210 -23.07 -21.41 11.40
C SER A 210 -22.36 -22.31 10.39
N LYS A 211 -21.93 -21.72 9.24
CA LYS A 211 -21.27 -22.41 8.12
C LYS A 211 -19.81 -22.03 7.95
N VAL A 212 -19.35 -21.04 8.71
CA VAL A 212 -17.98 -20.53 8.60
C VAL A 212 -17.01 -21.42 9.36
N THR A 213 -15.88 -21.73 8.72
CA THR A 213 -14.71 -22.32 9.40
C THR A 213 -13.64 -21.25 9.50
N LEU A 214 -13.09 -21.07 10.72
CA LEU A 214 -11.99 -20.16 10.98
C LEU A 214 -10.68 -20.94 11.04
N HIS A 215 -9.65 -20.42 10.38
CA HIS A 215 -8.29 -20.92 10.50
C HIS A 215 -7.29 -19.78 10.37
N ALA A 216 -6.11 -19.93 10.99
CA ALA A 216 -4.97 -19.06 10.74
C ALA A 216 -4.15 -19.69 9.61
N PRO A 217 -3.95 -19.02 8.48
CA PRO A 217 -3.02 -19.51 7.47
C PRO A 217 -1.61 -19.46 8.07
N ALA A 218 -0.86 -20.53 7.87
CA ALA A 218 0.51 -20.68 8.39
C ALA A 218 1.52 -20.00 7.47
#